data_2572d26b740520ab5ed8af6ab31f069a
#
_entry.id   2572d26b740520ab5ed8af6ab31f069a
#
_cell.length_a   1.000
_cell.length_b   1.000
_cell.length_c   1.000
_cell.angle_alpha   90.00
_cell.angle_beta   90.00
_cell.angle_gamma   90.00
#
_symmetry.space_group_name_H-M   'P 1'
#
loop_
_entity.id
_entity.type
_entity.pdbx_description
1 polymer ?
#
loop_
_entity_poly.entity_id
_entity_poly.type
_entity_poly.pdbx_seq_one_letter_code
_entity_poly.pdbx_strand_id
1 'polypeptide(L)'
;MLHRYAVLTLLLGALNAGAQYCSPSFVNGCFSWQNQSLTLGTINWTAGSDCFASDFTTLSTTLTPGVAEPMTVTSGNWTGCAVWVDLDNNGAFEDTENLYYSYVGGSPSYTYSFSITLPANTPAGNYRMRVIAPWGSDGFLDTNTNGYGPCGAFQYGNFNDFTVVVSGTNAIGPVTGGRTGLSVFPNPCTDRITIEWPEEEPGPLALIGPDGRVITLLPGLNGAPLRTFDVSGLAAGTYAITGTGRSVRFTKQ
;
A
#
# COMPACT_ATOMS: atom_id res chain seq x y z
N MET A 1 -43.94 -8.13 -48.79
CA MET A 1 -42.63 -8.71 -48.43
C MET A 1 -42.00 -7.86 -47.36
N LEU A 2 -42.12 -8.28 -46.08
CA LEU A 2 -41.47 -7.59 -44.95
C LEU A 2 -40.11 -8.20 -44.70
N HIS A 3 -39.04 -7.41 -44.89
CA HIS A 3 -37.68 -7.82 -44.51
C HIS A 3 -37.51 -7.57 -43.00
N ARG A 4 -37.32 -8.64 -42.25
CA ARG A 4 -36.92 -8.59 -40.82
C ARG A 4 -35.39 -8.50 -40.75
N TYR A 5 -34.88 -7.36 -40.32
CA TYR A 5 -33.46 -7.23 -39.97
C TYR A 5 -33.26 -7.73 -38.53
N ALA A 6 -32.51 -8.83 -38.39
CA ALA A 6 -32.06 -9.32 -37.10
C ALA A 6 -30.82 -8.49 -36.69
N VAL A 7 -30.96 -7.72 -35.62
CA VAL A 7 -29.85 -7.02 -35.00
C VAL A 7 -29.12 -8.01 -34.09
N LEU A 8 -27.93 -8.42 -34.52
CA LEU A 8 -27.03 -9.24 -33.73
C LEU A 8 -26.29 -8.36 -32.73
N THR A 9 -26.70 -8.35 -31.47
CA THR A 9 -26.02 -7.62 -30.39
C THR A 9 -24.80 -8.45 -29.96
N LEU A 10 -23.59 -7.98 -30.34
CA LEU A 10 -22.34 -8.55 -29.90
C LEU A 10 -22.10 -8.10 -28.45
N LEU A 11 -22.28 -8.98 -27.47
CA LEU A 11 -21.82 -8.78 -26.11
C LEU A 11 -20.29 -8.91 -26.10
N LEU A 12 -19.58 -7.79 -26.10
CA LEU A 12 -18.16 -7.78 -25.71
C LEU A 12 -18.08 -8.02 -24.19
N GLY A 13 -17.85 -9.27 -23.80
CA GLY A 13 -17.41 -9.58 -22.46
C GLY A 13 -16.03 -8.97 -22.24
N ALA A 14 -15.88 -8.04 -21.30
CA ALA A 14 -14.58 -7.60 -20.82
C ALA A 14 -13.89 -8.79 -20.17
N LEU A 15 -12.95 -9.41 -20.87
CA LEU A 15 -12.00 -10.35 -20.27
C LEU A 15 -11.12 -9.52 -19.34
N ASN A 16 -11.36 -9.61 -18.03
CA ASN A 16 -10.37 -9.21 -17.04
C ASN A 16 -9.19 -10.18 -17.21
N ALA A 17 -8.22 -9.84 -18.05
CA ALA A 17 -6.91 -10.46 -18.02
C ALA A 17 -6.30 -10.05 -16.68
N GLY A 18 -6.39 -10.91 -15.67
CA GLY A 18 -5.62 -10.74 -14.46
C GLY A 18 -4.16 -10.64 -14.88
N ALA A 19 -3.50 -9.55 -14.50
CA ALA A 19 -2.08 -9.37 -14.77
C ALA A 19 -1.33 -10.56 -14.13
N GLN A 20 -0.62 -11.31 -14.93
CA GLN A 20 0.18 -12.44 -14.46
C GLN A 20 1.59 -11.93 -14.24
N TYR A 21 2.04 -11.96 -12.99
CA TYR A 21 3.42 -11.59 -12.67
C TYR A 21 4.43 -12.43 -13.46
N CYS A 22 5.49 -11.79 -13.88
CA CYS A 22 6.60 -12.46 -14.53
C CYS A 22 7.22 -13.54 -13.62
N SER A 23 7.81 -14.56 -14.22
CA SER A 23 8.58 -15.57 -13.50
C SER A 23 10.03 -15.46 -13.92
N PRO A 24 10.97 -15.08 -13.03
CA PRO A 24 12.38 -15.12 -13.33
C PRO A 24 12.82 -16.57 -13.59
N SER A 25 13.82 -16.73 -14.43
CA SER A 25 14.38 -18.05 -14.75
C SER A 25 15.72 -18.26 -14.05
N PHE A 26 15.97 -19.51 -13.62
CA PHE A 26 17.22 -19.93 -12.99
C PHE A 26 17.72 -21.15 -13.74
N VAL A 27 18.62 -20.92 -14.70
CA VAL A 27 19.01 -21.90 -15.74
C VAL A 27 19.53 -23.22 -15.17
N ASN A 28 20.32 -23.12 -14.08
CA ASN A 28 20.96 -24.29 -13.45
C ASN A 28 20.32 -24.64 -12.10
N GLY A 29 19.19 -24.02 -11.76
CA GLY A 29 18.40 -24.34 -10.57
C GLY A 29 18.79 -23.55 -9.32
N CYS A 30 18.32 -24.02 -8.18
CA CYS A 30 18.38 -23.30 -6.92
C CYS A 30 19.20 -23.99 -5.82
N PHE A 31 19.01 -25.23 -5.50
CA PHE A 31 19.76 -26.01 -4.49
C PHE A 31 20.35 -25.17 -3.33
N SER A 32 21.70 -25.03 -3.30
CA SER A 32 22.43 -24.25 -2.28
C SER A 32 22.33 -22.72 -2.48
N TRP A 33 21.65 -22.27 -3.52
CA TRP A 33 21.55 -20.87 -3.96
C TRP A 33 20.13 -20.32 -3.84
N GLN A 34 19.42 -20.69 -2.81
CA GLN A 34 18.02 -20.26 -2.58
C GLN A 34 17.91 -19.36 -1.35
N ASN A 35 16.83 -18.60 -1.28
CA ASN A 35 16.36 -18.07 0.00
C ASN A 35 16.09 -19.23 0.96
N GLN A 36 16.63 -19.16 2.16
CA GLN A 36 16.55 -20.23 3.19
C GLN A 36 15.51 -19.86 4.26
N SER A 37 15.43 -18.60 4.63
CA SER A 37 14.45 -18.11 5.58
C SER A 37 14.19 -16.63 5.40
N LEU A 38 13.02 -16.19 5.87
CA LEU A 38 12.59 -14.79 5.83
C LEU A 38 11.78 -14.46 7.08
N THR A 39 12.06 -13.31 7.69
CA THR A 39 11.21 -12.72 8.72
C THR A 39 10.85 -11.30 8.35
N LEU A 40 9.56 -10.96 8.44
CA LEU A 40 9.03 -9.60 8.26
C LEU A 40 7.69 -9.51 9.00
N GLY A 41 7.62 -8.73 10.06
CA GLY A 41 6.40 -8.62 10.87
C GLY A 41 5.87 -9.99 11.31
N THR A 42 4.69 -10.39 10.83
CA THR A 42 4.08 -11.69 11.12
C THR A 42 4.56 -12.83 10.22
N ILE A 43 5.25 -12.53 9.12
CA ILE A 43 5.84 -13.57 8.27
C ILE A 43 7.09 -14.12 8.96
N ASN A 44 7.08 -15.44 9.19
CA ASN A 44 8.25 -16.22 9.62
C ASN A 44 8.30 -17.48 8.75
N TRP A 45 9.05 -17.40 7.66
CA TRP A 45 9.09 -18.43 6.64
C TRP A 45 10.47 -19.10 6.59
N THR A 46 10.47 -20.40 6.36
CA THR A 46 11.67 -21.20 6.11
C THR A 46 11.45 -22.07 4.88
N ALA A 47 12.47 -22.18 4.05
CA ALA A 47 12.43 -22.96 2.83
C ALA A 47 12.17 -24.44 3.11
N GLY A 48 11.32 -25.03 2.29
CA GLY A 48 11.13 -26.48 2.24
C GLY A 48 12.20 -27.18 1.40
N SER A 49 11.94 -28.45 1.11
CA SER A 49 12.82 -29.26 0.24
C SER A 49 12.71 -28.90 -1.25
N ASP A 50 11.62 -28.27 -1.66
CA ASP A 50 11.43 -27.80 -3.04
C ASP A 50 11.87 -26.35 -3.17
N CYS A 51 13.06 -26.14 -3.71
CA CYS A 51 13.62 -24.82 -3.92
C CYS A 51 13.00 -24.05 -5.09
N PHE A 52 12.15 -24.68 -5.90
CA PHE A 52 11.36 -24.03 -6.95
C PHE A 52 10.00 -23.53 -6.47
N ALA A 53 9.57 -23.92 -5.26
CA ALA A 53 8.36 -23.36 -4.67
C ALA A 53 8.52 -21.85 -4.48
N SER A 54 7.66 -21.08 -5.16
CA SER A 54 7.80 -19.63 -5.20
C SER A 54 6.57 -18.87 -4.69
N ASP A 55 5.38 -19.46 -4.77
CA ASP A 55 4.15 -18.79 -4.32
C ASP A 55 3.85 -19.08 -2.85
N PHE A 56 4.11 -18.10 -2.01
CA PHE A 56 3.79 -18.06 -0.59
C PHE A 56 2.86 -16.88 -0.26
N THR A 57 2.03 -16.46 -1.21
CA THR A 57 1.13 -15.31 -1.05
C THR A 57 0.03 -15.52 0.00
N THR A 58 -0.15 -16.75 0.47
CA THR A 58 -0.98 -17.03 1.65
C THR A 58 -0.36 -16.56 2.96
N LEU A 59 0.97 -16.36 2.99
CA LEU A 59 1.68 -15.75 4.11
C LEU A 59 1.68 -14.24 3.94
N SER A 60 1.17 -13.54 4.93
CA SER A 60 1.02 -12.09 4.88
C SER A 60 1.47 -11.39 6.15
N THR A 61 1.84 -10.14 6.01
CA THR A 61 2.11 -9.23 7.12
C THR A 61 1.50 -7.86 6.85
N THR A 62 1.10 -7.17 7.92
CA THR A 62 0.60 -5.80 7.80
C THR A 62 1.75 -4.82 8.00
N LEU A 63 1.95 -3.92 7.04
CA LEU A 63 2.91 -2.82 7.11
C LEU A 63 2.19 -1.47 7.17
N THR A 64 2.81 -0.53 7.87
CA THR A 64 2.33 0.84 7.94
C THR A 64 3.13 1.71 6.97
N PRO A 65 2.49 2.40 6.00
CA PRO A 65 3.18 3.31 5.11
C PRO A 65 4.00 4.37 5.85
N GLY A 66 5.21 4.63 5.37
CA GLY A 66 6.14 5.58 5.98
C GLY A 66 6.86 5.08 7.23
N VAL A 67 6.56 3.88 7.72
CA VAL A 67 7.22 3.29 8.89
C VAL A 67 8.22 2.22 8.44
N ALA A 68 9.44 2.31 8.96
CA ALA A 68 10.49 1.31 8.69
C ALA A 68 10.19 0.02 9.46
N GLU A 69 10.10 -1.10 8.75
CA GLU A 69 9.86 -2.42 9.34
C GLU A 69 11.09 -3.31 9.16
N PRO A 70 11.64 -3.88 10.24
CA PRO A 70 12.81 -4.74 10.16
C PRO A 70 12.50 -6.03 9.40
N MET A 71 13.42 -6.40 8.53
CA MET A 71 13.35 -7.61 7.72
C MET A 71 14.67 -8.36 7.76
N THR A 72 14.61 -9.68 7.83
CA THR A 72 15.78 -10.53 7.65
C THR A 72 15.52 -11.54 6.55
N VAL A 73 16.53 -11.78 5.72
CA VAL A 73 16.53 -12.82 4.69
C VAL A 73 17.83 -13.57 4.77
N THR A 74 17.78 -14.87 5.02
CA THR A 74 18.96 -15.73 4.89
C THR A 74 18.94 -16.33 3.50
N SER A 75 19.97 -16.01 2.72
CA SER A 75 20.16 -16.50 1.37
C SER A 75 21.31 -17.51 1.32
N GLY A 76 21.28 -18.36 0.30
CA GLY A 76 22.28 -19.41 0.12
C GLY A 76 23.65 -18.91 -0.31
N ASN A 77 24.48 -19.84 -0.75
CA ASN A 77 25.87 -19.56 -1.11
C ASN A 77 25.96 -18.57 -2.28
N TRP A 78 26.75 -17.50 -2.13
CA TRP A 78 27.02 -16.55 -3.20
C TRP A 78 25.78 -15.91 -3.82
N THR A 79 24.68 -15.82 -3.07
CA THR A 79 23.46 -15.18 -3.53
C THR A 79 23.28 -13.80 -2.90
N GLY A 80 22.76 -12.88 -3.68
CA GLY A 80 22.29 -11.59 -3.18
C GLY A 80 20.89 -11.69 -2.60
N CYS A 81 20.35 -10.54 -2.31
CA CYS A 81 18.98 -10.36 -1.84
C CYS A 81 18.41 -9.08 -2.42
N ALA A 82 17.26 -9.17 -3.09
CA ALA A 82 16.52 -7.99 -3.49
C ALA A 82 15.02 -8.18 -3.23
N VAL A 83 14.35 -7.07 -2.92
CA VAL A 83 12.93 -7.04 -2.52
C VAL A 83 12.18 -6.00 -3.33
N TRP A 84 11.11 -6.43 -3.98
CA TRP A 84 10.12 -5.58 -4.66
C TRP A 84 8.76 -5.71 -4.01
N VAL A 85 7.98 -4.63 -4.07
CA VAL A 85 6.55 -4.64 -3.73
C VAL A 85 5.81 -3.94 -4.87
N ASP A 86 4.90 -4.64 -5.54
CA ASP A 86 4.03 -4.06 -6.59
C ASP A 86 3.06 -3.06 -5.94
N LEU A 87 3.46 -1.80 -5.90
CA LEU A 87 2.82 -0.73 -5.13
C LEU A 87 1.59 -0.14 -5.82
N ASP A 88 1.48 -0.28 -7.12
CA ASP A 88 0.34 0.21 -7.90
C ASP A 88 -0.63 -0.91 -8.32
N ASN A 89 -0.31 -2.18 -7.96
CA ASN A 89 -1.09 -3.38 -8.26
C ASN A 89 -1.35 -3.57 -9.76
N ASN A 90 -0.38 -3.20 -10.60
CA ASN A 90 -0.47 -3.38 -12.04
C ASN A 90 -0.07 -4.78 -12.51
N GLY A 91 0.50 -5.61 -11.61
CA GLY A 91 0.94 -6.98 -11.87
C GLY A 91 2.34 -7.08 -12.48
N ALA A 92 3.10 -6.01 -12.41
CA ALA A 92 4.51 -5.95 -12.76
C ALA A 92 5.32 -5.48 -11.54
N PHE A 93 6.64 -5.51 -11.66
CA PHE A 93 7.56 -4.93 -10.68
C PHE A 93 8.48 -3.96 -11.42
N GLU A 94 8.37 -2.67 -11.13
CA GLU A 94 9.21 -1.63 -11.71
C GLU A 94 10.39 -1.29 -10.80
N ASP A 95 11.42 -0.65 -11.34
CA ASP A 95 12.60 -0.23 -10.58
C ASP A 95 12.25 0.69 -9.40
N THR A 96 11.19 1.49 -9.54
CA THR A 96 10.67 2.39 -8.49
C THR A 96 10.01 1.65 -7.31
N GLU A 97 9.75 0.38 -7.47
CA GLU A 97 9.13 -0.51 -6.48
C GLU A 97 10.12 -1.41 -5.77
N ASN A 98 11.42 -1.27 -6.11
CA ASN A 98 12.47 -1.94 -5.38
C ASN A 98 12.69 -1.24 -4.04
N LEU A 99 12.55 -2.00 -2.96
CA LEU A 99 12.72 -1.49 -1.59
C LEU A 99 14.07 -1.84 -0.97
N TYR A 100 14.75 -2.84 -1.52
CA TYR A 100 16.06 -3.27 -1.03
C TYR A 100 16.79 -4.11 -2.08
N TYR A 101 18.11 -3.95 -2.16
CA TYR A 101 18.99 -4.86 -2.87
C TYR A 101 20.38 -4.84 -2.27
N SER A 102 21.04 -5.98 -2.23
CA SER A 102 22.42 -6.10 -1.77
C SER A 102 23.04 -7.42 -2.21
N TYR A 103 24.35 -7.41 -2.44
CA TYR A 103 25.15 -8.59 -2.66
C TYR A 103 26.42 -8.53 -1.80
N VAL A 104 26.50 -9.41 -0.82
CA VAL A 104 27.71 -9.54 0.00
C VAL A 104 28.60 -10.67 -0.54
N GLY A 105 27.97 -11.72 -1.06
CA GLY A 105 28.62 -12.92 -1.51
C GLY A 105 29.15 -13.77 -0.35
N GLY A 106 29.58 -14.98 -0.65
CA GLY A 106 30.19 -15.87 0.33
C GLY A 106 29.53 -17.23 0.46
N SER A 107 30.17 -18.06 1.27
CA SER A 107 29.75 -19.42 1.60
C SER A 107 30.01 -19.63 3.10
N PRO A 108 29.13 -20.34 3.84
CA PRO A 108 28.00 -21.14 3.34
C PRO A 108 26.76 -20.36 2.97
N SER A 109 26.38 -19.37 3.74
CA SER A 109 25.17 -18.55 3.53
C SER A 109 25.36 -17.20 4.19
N TYR A 110 24.50 -16.22 3.83
CA TYR A 110 24.53 -14.90 4.42
C TYR A 110 23.12 -14.45 4.84
N THR A 111 23.05 -13.82 6.01
CA THR A 111 21.80 -13.21 6.49
C THR A 111 21.85 -11.72 6.27
N TYR A 112 21.00 -11.25 5.36
CA TYR A 112 20.75 -9.85 5.12
C TYR A 112 19.79 -9.34 6.19
N SER A 113 20.18 -8.28 6.91
CA SER A 113 19.36 -7.62 7.93
C SER A 113 19.24 -6.15 7.57
N PHE A 114 18.00 -5.71 7.32
CA PHE A 114 17.68 -4.37 6.84
C PHE A 114 16.26 -3.98 7.26
N SER A 115 15.82 -2.79 6.87
CA SER A 115 14.42 -2.41 7.02
C SER A 115 13.85 -2.03 5.67
N ILE A 116 12.59 -2.37 5.44
CA ILE A 116 11.82 -1.90 4.31
C ILE A 116 10.84 -0.82 4.76
N THR A 117 10.55 0.14 3.88
CA THR A 117 9.61 1.22 4.15
C THR A 117 8.75 1.42 2.93
N LEU A 118 7.44 1.24 3.06
CA LEU A 118 6.50 1.59 2.01
C LEU A 118 6.39 3.11 1.89
N PRO A 119 6.19 3.67 0.69
CA PRO A 119 5.88 5.09 0.54
C PRO A 119 4.74 5.53 1.46
N ALA A 120 4.84 6.72 2.07
CA ALA A 120 3.86 7.19 3.06
C ALA A 120 2.42 7.32 2.52
N ASN A 121 2.27 7.43 1.21
CA ASN A 121 0.99 7.55 0.51
C ASN A 121 0.49 6.23 -0.10
N THR A 122 1.10 5.09 0.24
CA THR A 122 0.64 3.77 -0.26
C THR A 122 -0.80 3.53 0.20
N PRO A 123 -1.75 3.32 -0.73
CA PRO A 123 -3.15 3.11 -0.38
C PRO A 123 -3.37 1.81 0.43
N ALA A 124 -4.52 1.70 1.07
CA ALA A 124 -4.94 0.44 1.68
C ALA A 124 -5.15 -0.63 0.60
N GLY A 125 -4.64 -1.82 0.85
CA GLY A 125 -4.74 -2.92 -0.11
C GLY A 125 -3.83 -4.09 0.24
N ASN A 126 -3.88 -5.09 -0.62
CA ASN A 126 -2.97 -6.22 -0.60
C ASN A 126 -1.99 -6.06 -1.76
N TYR A 127 -0.72 -6.17 -1.47
CA TYR A 127 0.37 -5.96 -2.41
C TYR A 127 1.22 -7.20 -2.51
N ARG A 128 1.63 -7.59 -3.71
CA ARG A 128 2.57 -8.67 -3.89
C ARG A 128 3.98 -8.19 -3.55
N MET A 129 4.66 -8.92 -2.69
CA MET A 129 6.08 -8.73 -2.38
C MET A 129 6.86 -9.89 -2.96
N ARG A 130 7.91 -9.59 -3.70
CA ARG A 130 8.86 -10.57 -4.23
C ARG A 130 10.21 -10.41 -3.58
N VAL A 131 10.77 -11.53 -3.11
CA VAL A 131 12.14 -11.63 -2.61
C VAL A 131 12.90 -12.56 -3.51
N ILE A 132 13.97 -12.08 -4.14
CA ILE A 132 14.79 -12.85 -5.07
C ILE A 132 16.21 -13.05 -4.50
N ALA A 133 16.74 -14.25 -4.65
CA ALA A 133 18.10 -14.64 -4.29
C ALA A 133 18.91 -15.00 -5.54
N PRO A 134 19.45 -14.02 -6.28
CA PRO A 134 20.20 -14.26 -7.50
C PRO A 134 21.65 -14.59 -7.16
N TRP A 135 22.20 -15.63 -7.76
CA TRP A 135 23.60 -15.98 -7.60
C TRP A 135 24.51 -14.97 -8.29
N GLY A 136 25.54 -14.48 -7.57
CA GLY A 136 26.53 -13.55 -8.08
C GLY A 136 26.02 -12.15 -8.42
N SER A 137 24.83 -11.78 -7.96
CA SER A 137 24.18 -10.50 -8.28
C SER A 137 23.41 -9.96 -7.08
N ASP A 138 23.24 -8.65 -7.01
CA ASP A 138 22.36 -7.98 -6.04
C ASP A 138 20.88 -8.06 -6.41
N GLY A 139 20.58 -8.54 -7.60
CA GLY A 139 19.21 -8.69 -8.09
C GLY A 139 18.57 -7.43 -8.65
N PHE A 140 19.17 -6.27 -8.47
CA PHE A 140 18.62 -5.00 -8.98
C PHE A 140 19.30 -4.57 -10.28
N LEU A 141 20.60 -4.37 -10.23
CA LEU A 141 21.40 -4.03 -11.40
C LEU A 141 22.35 -5.18 -11.68
N ASP A 142 22.08 -5.96 -12.71
CA ASP A 142 23.01 -6.98 -13.11
C ASP A 142 24.08 -6.40 -14.04
N THR A 143 25.22 -6.11 -13.47
CA THR A 143 26.42 -5.75 -14.24
C THR A 143 27.18 -6.99 -14.74
N ASN A 144 26.74 -8.20 -14.35
CA ASN A 144 27.53 -9.41 -14.47
C ASN A 144 26.96 -10.49 -15.37
N THR A 145 25.95 -10.29 -16.16
CA THR A 145 25.45 -11.33 -17.08
C THR A 145 24.35 -12.26 -16.55
N ASN A 146 23.98 -12.20 -15.27
CA ASN A 146 23.03 -13.16 -14.71
C ASN A 146 21.55 -12.76 -14.86
N GLY A 147 21.28 -11.68 -15.55
CA GLY A 147 19.92 -11.16 -15.73
C GLY A 147 19.63 -9.94 -14.83
N TYR A 148 18.45 -9.38 -14.95
CA TYR A 148 18.10 -8.12 -14.35
C TYR A 148 16.81 -8.22 -13.55
N GLY A 149 16.81 -7.64 -12.37
CA GLY A 149 15.65 -7.36 -11.57
C GLY A 149 14.74 -8.58 -11.30
N PRO A 150 13.47 -8.33 -10.99
CA PRO A 150 12.55 -9.33 -10.47
C PRO A 150 12.06 -10.33 -11.51
N CYS A 151 12.33 -10.10 -12.80
CA CYS A 151 11.86 -10.88 -13.94
C CYS A 151 13.00 -11.45 -14.81
N GLY A 152 14.24 -11.30 -14.36
CA GLY A 152 15.44 -11.62 -15.15
C GLY A 152 15.71 -13.10 -15.33
N ALA A 153 16.82 -13.39 -16.03
CA ALA A 153 17.35 -14.74 -16.21
C ALA A 153 18.68 -14.86 -15.48
N PHE A 154 18.75 -15.77 -14.53
CA PHE A 154 19.92 -15.99 -13.68
C PHE A 154 20.50 -17.38 -13.88
N GLN A 155 21.76 -17.58 -13.53
CA GLN A 155 22.38 -18.90 -13.59
C GLN A 155 21.83 -19.82 -12.49
N TYR A 156 21.79 -19.32 -11.26
CA TYR A 156 21.29 -20.01 -10.07
C TYR A 156 20.51 -19.06 -9.19
N GLY A 157 19.68 -19.61 -8.32
CA GLY A 157 18.92 -18.83 -7.35
C GLY A 157 17.48 -19.28 -7.27
N ASN A 158 16.67 -18.52 -6.58
CA ASN A 158 15.21 -18.64 -6.58
C ASN A 158 14.54 -17.31 -6.27
N PHE A 159 13.21 -17.30 -6.30
CA PHE A 159 12.41 -16.19 -5.79
C PHE A 159 11.23 -16.73 -4.98
N ASN A 160 10.70 -15.87 -4.12
CA ASN A 160 9.54 -16.17 -3.29
C ASN A 160 8.62 -14.97 -3.21
N ASP A 161 7.35 -15.19 -3.47
CA ASP A 161 6.30 -14.18 -3.44
C ASP A 161 5.45 -14.31 -2.17
N PHE A 162 5.23 -13.19 -1.48
CA PHE A 162 4.45 -13.04 -0.26
C PHE A 162 3.42 -11.94 -0.43
N THR A 163 2.55 -11.75 0.58
CA THR A 163 1.59 -10.65 0.60
C THR A 163 1.93 -9.63 1.69
N VAL A 164 2.02 -8.37 1.28
CA VAL A 164 2.03 -7.23 2.19
C VAL A 164 0.63 -6.64 2.23
N VAL A 165 0.10 -6.45 3.43
CA VAL A 165 -1.21 -5.84 3.66
C VAL A 165 -0.99 -4.42 4.18
N VAL A 166 -1.55 -3.44 3.51
CA VAL A 166 -1.69 -2.09 4.04
C VAL A 166 -3.10 -1.94 4.54
N SER A 167 -3.27 -1.86 5.83
CA SER A 167 -4.59 -1.64 6.41
C SER A 167 -5.06 -0.23 6.08
N GLY A 168 -6.30 -0.12 5.61
CA GLY A 168 -6.93 1.19 5.53
C GLY A 168 -6.95 1.79 6.93
N THR A 169 -6.31 2.92 7.09
CA THR A 169 -6.45 3.71 8.31
C THR A 169 -7.87 4.31 8.33
N ASN A 170 -8.88 3.47 8.58
CA ASN A 170 -10.12 3.93 9.20
C ASN A 170 -9.87 4.17 10.71
N ALA A 171 -8.61 4.17 11.12
CA ALA A 171 -8.23 4.59 12.44
C ALA A 171 -8.28 6.12 12.45
N ILE A 172 -9.34 6.67 13.03
CA ILE A 172 -9.19 7.83 13.86
C ILE A 172 -8.20 7.39 14.94
N GLY A 173 -6.89 7.52 14.65
CA GLY A 173 -5.84 7.29 15.63
C GLY A 173 -6.12 8.20 16.82
N PRO A 174 -5.88 7.79 18.07
CA PRO A 174 -5.89 8.73 19.17
C PRO A 174 -4.90 9.85 18.83
N VAL A 175 -5.41 11.08 18.75
CA VAL A 175 -4.60 12.27 18.52
C VAL A 175 -3.72 12.43 19.77
N THR A 176 -2.55 11.79 19.75
CA THR A 176 -1.52 12.01 20.74
C THR A 176 -0.68 13.20 20.29
N GLY A 177 -0.98 14.34 20.87
CA GLY A 177 -0.06 15.46 20.96
C GLY A 177 0.07 16.36 19.73
N GLY A 178 -0.61 17.48 19.76
CA GLY A 178 -0.49 18.57 18.83
C GLY A 178 -1.79 18.78 18.04
N ARG A 179 -2.58 19.74 18.43
CA ARG A 179 -3.81 20.15 17.74
C ARG A 179 -3.45 20.78 16.39
N THR A 180 -3.19 19.95 15.39
CA THR A 180 -2.84 20.42 14.04
C THR A 180 -3.96 20.22 13.02
N GLY A 181 -5.17 19.83 13.45
CA GLY A 181 -6.28 19.51 12.55
C GLY A 181 -7.58 20.24 12.87
N LEU A 182 -8.43 20.39 11.86
CA LEU A 182 -9.82 20.78 11.99
C LEU A 182 -10.54 19.78 12.91
N SER A 183 -11.18 20.24 13.97
CA SER A 183 -11.98 19.42 14.88
C SER A 183 -13.40 19.98 15.05
N VAL A 184 -14.36 19.08 15.34
CA VAL A 184 -15.76 19.45 15.60
C VAL A 184 -16.23 18.72 16.84
N PHE A 185 -16.84 19.48 17.76
CA PHE A 185 -17.42 18.93 18.98
C PHE A 185 -18.66 19.73 19.43
N PRO A 186 -19.61 19.09 20.17
CA PRO A 186 -19.68 17.66 20.41
C PRO A 186 -19.94 16.87 19.13
N ASN A 187 -19.52 15.63 19.09
CA ASN A 187 -19.81 14.70 18.01
C ASN A 187 -20.08 13.31 18.63
N PRO A 188 -21.31 12.79 18.60
CA PRO A 188 -22.52 13.36 17.99
C PRO A 188 -23.02 14.67 18.63
N CYS A 189 -23.82 15.43 17.84
CA CYS A 189 -24.40 16.69 18.29
C CYS A 189 -25.94 16.69 18.13
N THR A 190 -26.62 17.62 18.88
CA THR A 190 -28.05 17.89 18.73
C THR A 190 -28.28 19.24 18.05
N ASP A 191 -27.99 20.34 18.72
CA ASP A 191 -28.37 21.67 18.25
C ASP A 191 -27.19 22.53 17.78
N ARG A 192 -26.02 22.27 18.32
CA ARG A 192 -24.82 23.10 18.07
C ARG A 192 -23.58 22.28 17.91
N ILE A 193 -22.65 22.79 17.09
CA ILE A 193 -21.30 22.29 16.96
C ILE A 193 -20.33 23.46 17.18
N THR A 194 -19.18 23.14 17.76
CA THR A 194 -18.03 24.03 17.81
C THR A 194 -16.95 23.49 16.89
N ILE A 195 -16.46 24.34 16.01
CA ILE A 195 -15.36 24.05 15.11
C ILE A 195 -14.10 24.66 15.73
N GLU A 196 -13.05 23.86 15.85
CA GLU A 196 -11.71 24.27 16.22
C GLU A 196 -10.79 24.15 15.02
N TRP A 197 -10.06 25.23 14.71
CA TRP A 197 -9.08 25.28 13.65
C TRP A 197 -7.77 25.86 14.20
N PRO A 198 -6.67 25.13 14.17
CA PRO A 198 -5.43 25.54 14.83
C PRO A 198 -4.65 26.63 14.08
N GLU A 199 -5.01 26.89 12.83
CA GLU A 199 -4.35 27.88 11.97
C GLU A 199 -5.39 28.90 11.47
N GLU A 200 -4.95 30.06 11.00
CA GLU A 200 -5.85 31.02 10.37
C GLU A 200 -6.49 30.42 9.12
N GLU A 201 -7.80 30.25 9.15
CA GLU A 201 -8.59 29.84 8.00
C GLU A 201 -8.96 31.07 7.17
N PRO A 202 -8.44 31.22 5.95
CA PRO A 202 -8.60 32.45 5.18
C PRO A 202 -9.98 32.61 4.51
N GLY A 203 -10.85 31.61 4.56
CA GLY A 203 -12.08 31.62 3.77
C GLY A 203 -13.30 30.96 4.42
N PRO A 204 -14.44 30.99 3.74
CA PRO A 204 -15.65 30.34 4.21
C PRO A 204 -15.48 28.81 4.20
N LEU A 205 -16.10 28.18 5.21
CA LEU A 205 -16.17 26.72 5.29
C LEU A 205 -17.44 26.24 4.56
N ALA A 206 -17.39 25.10 3.90
CA ALA A 206 -18.56 24.48 3.30
C ALA A 206 -19.13 23.41 4.23
N LEU A 207 -20.45 23.51 4.53
CA LEU A 207 -21.21 22.45 5.17
C LEU A 207 -21.77 21.53 4.09
N ILE A 208 -21.42 20.25 4.14
CA ILE A 208 -21.79 19.22 3.16
C ILE A 208 -22.78 18.25 3.81
N GLY A 209 -23.86 17.96 3.12
CA GLY A 209 -24.90 17.04 3.54
C GLY A 209 -24.54 15.55 3.36
N PRO A 210 -25.42 14.66 3.86
CA PRO A 210 -25.25 13.22 3.70
C PRO A 210 -25.23 12.74 2.23
N ASP A 211 -25.83 13.53 1.34
CA ASP A 211 -25.87 13.31 -0.11
C ASP A 211 -24.63 13.86 -0.86
N GLY A 212 -23.67 14.42 -0.13
CA GLY A 212 -22.43 14.98 -0.67
C GLY A 212 -22.58 16.38 -1.27
N ARG A 213 -23.75 17.02 -1.16
CA ARG A 213 -24.00 18.38 -1.67
C ARG A 213 -23.67 19.43 -0.63
N VAL A 214 -23.21 20.58 -1.10
CA VAL A 214 -23.05 21.76 -0.24
C VAL A 214 -24.41 22.27 0.17
N ILE A 215 -24.67 22.28 1.48
CA ILE A 215 -25.90 22.82 2.06
C ILE A 215 -25.78 24.33 2.21
N THR A 216 -24.69 24.80 2.77
CA THR A 216 -24.45 26.22 2.99
C THR A 216 -22.94 26.48 3.15
N LEU A 217 -22.57 27.75 2.97
CA LEU A 217 -21.25 28.26 3.33
C LEU A 217 -21.28 28.83 4.72
N LEU A 218 -20.46 28.34 5.62
CA LEU A 218 -20.25 28.89 6.94
C LEU A 218 -19.22 29.99 6.86
N PRO A 219 -19.40 31.11 7.57
CA PRO A 219 -18.40 32.14 7.60
C PRO A 219 -17.11 31.60 8.19
N GLY A 220 -15.95 31.99 7.62
CA GLY A 220 -14.64 31.60 8.11
C GLY A 220 -14.40 31.99 9.55
N LEU A 221 -13.41 31.39 10.18
CA LEU A 221 -13.14 31.62 11.62
C LEU A 221 -12.55 33.00 11.91
N ASN A 222 -12.06 33.74 10.89
CA ASN A 222 -11.55 35.10 10.98
C ASN A 222 -10.53 35.28 12.10
N GLY A 223 -9.57 34.35 12.21
CA GLY A 223 -8.52 34.37 13.24
C GLY A 223 -8.96 33.88 14.64
N ALA A 224 -10.24 33.52 14.83
CA ALA A 224 -10.71 32.88 16.06
C ALA A 224 -10.43 31.37 15.99
N PRO A 225 -9.71 30.76 16.95
CA PRO A 225 -9.41 29.33 16.91
C PRO A 225 -10.64 28.44 17.13
N LEU A 226 -11.72 29.01 17.63
CA LEU A 226 -12.98 28.31 17.96
C LEU A 226 -14.17 29.10 17.47
N ARG A 227 -15.15 28.43 16.85
CA ARG A 227 -16.43 29.05 16.50
C ARG A 227 -17.57 28.06 16.60
N THR A 228 -18.70 28.51 17.18
CA THR A 228 -19.92 27.70 17.34
C THR A 228 -20.93 28.04 16.28
N PHE A 229 -21.54 26.99 15.70
CA PHE A 229 -22.60 27.08 14.70
C PHE A 229 -23.86 26.36 15.19
N ASP A 230 -25.01 26.93 14.86
CA ASP A 230 -26.30 26.31 15.08
C ASP A 230 -26.58 25.31 13.95
N VAL A 231 -26.90 24.08 14.30
CA VAL A 231 -27.20 22.97 13.39
C VAL A 231 -28.55 22.32 13.74
N SER A 232 -29.39 23.00 14.59
CA SER A 232 -30.70 22.50 15.02
C SER A 232 -31.65 22.25 13.85
N GLY A 233 -31.51 23.01 12.77
CA GLY A 233 -32.34 22.88 11.55
C GLY A 233 -31.94 21.72 10.63
N LEU A 234 -30.85 21.01 10.94
CA LEU A 234 -30.40 19.87 10.13
C LEU A 234 -31.15 18.59 10.55
N ALA A 235 -31.50 17.76 9.58
CA ALA A 235 -32.00 16.41 9.83
C ALA A 235 -30.91 15.51 10.47
N ALA A 236 -31.34 14.45 11.17
CA ALA A 236 -30.40 13.47 11.69
C ALA A 236 -29.59 12.83 10.52
N GLY A 237 -28.27 12.73 10.67
CA GLY A 237 -27.41 12.23 9.61
C GLY A 237 -25.93 12.56 9.81
N THR A 238 -25.10 12.11 8.87
CA THR A 238 -23.67 12.42 8.87
C THR A 238 -23.38 13.56 7.90
N TYR A 239 -22.71 14.60 8.41
CA TYR A 239 -22.34 15.81 7.69
C TYR A 239 -20.83 15.98 7.67
N ALA A 240 -20.35 16.78 6.73
CA ALA A 240 -18.94 17.16 6.70
C ALA A 240 -18.78 18.70 6.64
N ILE A 241 -17.71 19.18 7.23
CA ILE A 241 -17.23 20.55 7.09
C ILE A 241 -15.91 20.52 6.36
N THR A 242 -15.80 21.31 5.31
CA THR A 242 -14.60 21.37 4.47
C THR A 242 -14.13 22.80 4.26
N GLY A 243 -12.82 23.00 4.20
CA GLY A 243 -12.16 24.26 3.88
C GLY A 243 -10.69 24.01 3.58
N THR A 244 -10.09 24.79 2.66
CA THR A 244 -8.66 24.77 2.27
C THR A 244 -7.97 23.38 2.32
N GLY A 245 -8.62 22.38 1.68
CA GLY A 245 -8.05 21.03 1.59
C GLY A 245 -8.19 20.15 2.84
N ARG A 246 -8.90 20.62 3.87
CA ARG A 246 -9.20 19.87 5.10
C ARG A 246 -10.69 19.56 5.21
N SER A 247 -11.02 18.45 5.85
CA SER A 247 -12.40 18.04 6.08
C SER A 247 -12.54 17.31 7.41
N VAL A 248 -13.68 17.58 8.10
CA VAL A 248 -14.05 16.85 9.31
C VAL A 248 -15.53 16.45 9.22
N ARG A 249 -15.87 15.29 9.76
CA ARG A 249 -17.25 14.79 9.80
C ARG A 249 -17.84 14.87 11.20
N PHE A 250 -19.16 15.10 11.27
CA PHE A 250 -19.91 15.01 12.51
C PHE A 250 -21.28 14.34 12.27
N THR A 251 -21.84 13.77 13.33
CA THR A 251 -23.14 13.13 13.32
C THR A 251 -24.14 13.99 14.06
N LYS A 252 -25.22 14.37 13.37
CA LYS A 252 -26.40 15.06 13.93
C LYS A 252 -27.43 13.99 14.37
N GLN A 253 -27.84 14.09 15.62
CA GLN A 253 -28.92 13.28 16.22
C GLN A 253 -30.25 14.04 16.21
#